data_aaec6d4dcb083d5df1c93ccbe818bd48
#
_entry.id   aaec6d4dcb083d5df1c93ccbe818bd48
#
_cell.length_a   1.000
_cell.length_b   1.000
_cell.length_c   1.000
_cell.angle_alpha   90.00
_cell.angle_beta   90.00
_cell.angle_gamma   90.00
#
_symmetry.space_group_name_H-M   'P 1'
#
loop_
_entity.id
_entity.type
_entity.pdbx_description
1 polymer ?
#
loop_
_entity_poly.entity_id
_entity_poly.type
_entity_poly.pdbx_seq_one_letter_code
_entity_poly.pdbx_strand_id
1 'polypeptide(L)'
;MSETVLNISSRRRLPRAAGIAAVAALALAAGCAKRDSITVGSVPDDYRTNHPIVISERDKTVDIPVAAVDRSMSRVQRVAVDGFIADYDRRAAPPVSVMVPYGSGNQHAAGLVAADMVKRLRAAGVPEGRIVHQPYDASQYGDSAPIRLVYAEMKASTGQCGRWPADLMDNSDNRHWANFGCSYQNNLAAQIANPADLLGPRKPGDIDGERRSIVIDDYRDRLSEWEPEIGF
;
A
#
# COMPACT_ATOMS: atom_id res chain seq x y z
N MET A 1 -8.01 -94.52 23.98
CA MET A 1 -7.41 -93.89 25.14
C MET A 1 -5.94 -93.69 24.86
N SER A 2 -5.51 -92.57 24.45
CA SER A 2 -4.09 -92.17 24.38
C SER A 2 -4.06 -90.64 24.33
N GLU A 3 -3.63 -90.06 25.43
CA GLU A 3 -3.43 -88.63 25.61
C GLU A 3 -2.16 -88.21 24.87
N THR A 4 -2.26 -87.17 24.03
CA THR A 4 -1.12 -86.54 23.42
C THR A 4 -0.81 -85.28 24.22
N VAL A 5 0.24 -85.30 25.01
CA VAL A 5 0.76 -84.18 25.77
C VAL A 5 1.52 -83.25 24.84
N LEU A 6 1.02 -82.06 24.59
CA LEU A 6 1.70 -81.01 23.88
C LEU A 6 2.77 -80.35 24.78
N ASN A 7 4.01 -80.55 24.46
CA ASN A 7 5.11 -79.89 25.12
C ASN A 7 5.39 -78.49 24.56
N ILE A 8 4.93 -77.48 25.27
CA ILE A 8 5.24 -76.09 25.00
C ILE A 8 6.33 -75.65 25.99
N SER A 9 7.51 -75.51 25.56
CA SER A 9 8.47 -74.53 26.15
C SER A 9 9.81 -74.56 25.45
N SER A 10 10.00 -73.69 24.50
CA SER A 10 11.35 -73.21 24.18
C SER A 10 11.28 -71.71 24.07
N ARG A 11 11.27 -71.02 25.22
CA ARG A 11 11.58 -69.58 25.29
C ARG A 11 13.05 -69.39 24.91
N ARG A 12 13.31 -69.15 23.62
CA ARG A 12 14.64 -68.70 23.20
C ARG A 12 14.87 -67.32 23.82
N ARG A 13 15.75 -67.27 24.84
CA ARG A 13 16.31 -66.01 25.38
C ARG A 13 17.10 -65.36 24.29
N LEU A 14 16.53 -64.30 23.66
CA LEU A 14 17.29 -63.45 22.74
C LEU A 14 18.54 -62.96 23.48
N PRO A 15 19.73 -63.11 22.91
CA PRO A 15 20.95 -62.61 23.51
C PRO A 15 20.83 -61.08 23.70
N ARG A 16 21.26 -60.60 24.83
CA ARG A 16 21.24 -59.16 25.18
C ARG A 16 21.84 -58.28 24.08
N ALA A 17 22.78 -58.81 23.32
CA ALA A 17 23.37 -58.14 22.14
C ALA A 17 22.36 -57.88 21.01
N ALA A 18 21.35 -58.74 20.77
CA ALA A 18 20.34 -58.54 19.75
C ALA A 18 19.34 -57.41 20.18
N GLY A 19 19.05 -57.26 21.46
CA GLY A 19 18.26 -56.17 21.97
C GLY A 19 18.94 -54.82 21.83
N ILE A 20 20.25 -54.76 22.11
CA ILE A 20 21.06 -53.52 21.95
C ILE A 20 21.16 -53.15 20.48
N ALA A 21 21.36 -54.09 19.57
CA ALA A 21 21.42 -53.85 18.13
C ALA A 21 20.10 -53.33 17.56
N ALA A 22 18.94 -53.84 18.06
CA ALA A 22 17.63 -53.37 17.65
C ALA A 22 17.34 -51.92 18.12
N VAL A 23 17.74 -51.59 19.36
CA VAL A 23 17.59 -50.18 19.88
C VAL A 23 18.52 -49.23 19.12
N ALA A 24 19.74 -49.62 18.80
CA ALA A 24 20.66 -48.82 17.99
C ALA A 24 20.11 -48.58 16.57
N ALA A 25 19.54 -49.60 15.95
CA ALA A 25 18.92 -49.48 14.60
C ALA A 25 17.68 -48.58 14.64
N LEU A 26 16.85 -48.62 15.68
CA LEU A 26 15.72 -47.72 15.86
C LEU A 26 16.16 -46.28 16.11
N ALA A 27 17.24 -46.04 16.89
CA ALA A 27 17.77 -44.72 17.11
C ALA A 27 18.37 -44.10 15.83
N LEU A 28 19.02 -44.90 14.96
CA LEU A 28 19.52 -44.44 13.66
C LEU A 28 18.38 -44.15 12.66
N ALA A 29 17.27 -44.88 12.71
CA ALA A 29 16.11 -44.63 11.86
C ALA A 29 15.34 -43.37 12.29
N ALA A 30 15.36 -43.02 13.57
CA ALA A 30 14.70 -41.80 14.08
C ALA A 30 15.44 -40.49 13.67
N GLY A 31 16.74 -40.57 13.37
CA GLY A 31 17.54 -39.43 12.93
C GLY A 31 17.20 -38.92 11.53
N CYS A 32 16.48 -39.68 10.69
CA CYS A 32 16.11 -39.29 9.32
C CYS A 32 14.66 -38.75 9.21
N ALA A 33 13.93 -38.62 10.32
CA ALA A 33 12.50 -38.29 10.27
C ALA A 33 12.22 -36.77 10.19
N LYS A 34 13.23 -35.91 10.27
CA LYS A 34 13.06 -34.48 9.93
C LYS A 34 13.41 -34.23 8.46
N ARG A 35 12.68 -34.87 7.55
CA ARG A 35 12.54 -34.31 6.21
C ARG A 35 11.42 -33.30 6.30
N ASP A 36 11.78 -32.05 6.51
CA ASP A 36 10.96 -30.98 6.00
C ASP A 36 10.81 -31.23 4.50
N SER A 37 9.62 -31.64 4.10
CA SER A 37 9.29 -31.78 2.70
C SER A 37 9.40 -30.38 2.09
N ILE A 38 10.54 -30.09 1.48
CA ILE A 38 10.65 -28.95 0.57
C ILE A 38 9.63 -29.27 -0.53
N THR A 39 8.48 -28.68 -0.46
CA THR A 39 7.47 -28.77 -1.50
C THR A 39 8.07 -28.04 -2.69
N VAL A 40 8.67 -28.81 -3.62
CA VAL A 40 9.16 -28.29 -4.90
C VAL A 40 7.93 -27.78 -5.61
N GLY A 41 7.76 -26.45 -5.73
CA GLY A 41 6.54 -25.80 -6.19
C GLY A 41 5.91 -24.87 -5.15
N SER A 42 6.56 -24.64 -4.00
CA SER A 42 6.16 -23.55 -3.09
C SER A 42 6.19 -22.23 -3.84
N VAL A 43 5.20 -21.39 -3.58
CA VAL A 43 5.19 -19.99 -4.03
C VAL A 43 6.58 -19.39 -3.77
N PRO A 44 7.24 -18.81 -4.78
CA PRO A 44 8.54 -18.19 -4.56
C PRO A 44 8.44 -17.24 -3.37
N ASP A 45 9.43 -17.31 -2.48
CA ASP A 45 9.51 -16.38 -1.34
C ASP A 45 9.94 -15.01 -1.88
N ASP A 46 8.98 -14.35 -2.56
CA ASP A 46 9.16 -13.04 -3.14
C ASP A 46 8.70 -11.98 -2.12
N TYR A 47 9.59 -11.06 -1.79
CA TYR A 47 9.28 -9.93 -0.90
C TYR A 47 8.10 -9.09 -1.38
N ARG A 48 7.78 -9.09 -2.67
CA ARG A 48 6.61 -8.41 -3.24
C ARG A 48 5.29 -9.06 -2.80
N THR A 49 5.32 -10.38 -2.62
CA THR A 49 4.17 -11.12 -2.09
C THR A 49 4.04 -10.92 -0.57
N ASN A 50 5.18 -10.86 0.13
CA ASN A 50 5.22 -10.66 1.59
C ASN A 50 4.88 -9.21 1.98
N HIS A 51 5.24 -8.25 1.12
CA HIS A 51 5.01 -6.81 1.33
C HIS A 51 4.36 -6.17 0.09
N PRO A 52 3.12 -6.56 -0.25
CA PRO A 52 2.45 -6.02 -1.42
C PRO A 52 2.19 -4.52 -1.25
N ILE A 53 2.31 -3.77 -2.35
CA ILE A 53 1.84 -2.40 -2.39
C ILE A 53 0.32 -2.43 -2.50
N VAL A 54 -0.36 -1.90 -1.49
CA VAL A 54 -1.82 -1.81 -1.42
C VAL A 54 -2.24 -0.37 -1.71
N ILE A 55 -3.21 -0.23 -2.61
CA ILE A 55 -3.83 1.06 -2.91
C ILE A 55 -5.08 1.18 -2.04
N SER A 56 -5.17 2.24 -1.28
CA SER A 56 -6.33 2.53 -0.44
C SER A 56 -6.71 4.01 -0.49
N GLU A 57 -7.99 4.27 -0.34
CA GLU A 57 -8.50 5.61 -0.14
C GLU A 57 -8.26 6.04 1.30
N ARG A 58 -7.74 7.25 1.49
CA ARG A 58 -7.50 7.85 2.81
C ARG A 58 -7.88 9.31 2.80
N ASP A 59 -8.42 9.78 3.92
CA ASP A 59 -8.70 11.18 4.10
C ASP A 59 -7.42 11.97 4.35
N LYS A 60 -7.15 12.94 3.47
CA LYS A 60 -6.16 13.99 3.70
C LYS A 60 -6.86 15.12 4.42
N THR A 61 -6.38 15.44 5.62
CA THR A 61 -7.00 16.44 6.51
C THR A 61 -5.98 17.49 6.88
N VAL A 62 -6.41 18.75 6.93
CA VAL A 62 -5.64 19.85 7.52
C VAL A 62 -6.55 20.73 8.36
N ASP A 63 -6.09 21.03 9.57
CA ASP A 63 -6.75 21.97 10.49
C ASP A 63 -6.04 23.33 10.38
N ILE A 64 -6.79 24.34 10.01
CA ILE A 64 -6.26 25.71 9.81
C ILE A 64 -6.80 26.60 10.94
N PRO A 65 -5.91 27.04 11.83
CA PRO A 65 -6.33 27.91 12.94
C PRO A 65 -6.80 29.26 12.43
N VAL A 66 -7.84 29.80 13.07
CA VAL A 66 -8.42 31.11 12.78
C VAL A 66 -8.58 31.89 14.07
N ALA A 67 -8.00 33.09 14.13
CA ALA A 67 -8.18 33.97 15.27
C ALA A 67 -9.54 34.71 15.18
N ALA A 68 -10.14 35.05 16.32
CA ALA A 68 -11.41 35.77 16.36
C ALA A 68 -11.36 37.17 15.69
N VAL A 69 -10.15 37.73 15.55
CA VAL A 69 -9.93 39.03 14.91
C VAL A 69 -9.68 38.93 13.39
N ASP A 70 -9.55 37.73 12.83
CA ASP A 70 -9.31 37.54 11.41
C ASP A 70 -10.49 38.00 10.58
N ARG A 71 -10.25 38.82 9.55
CA ARG A 71 -11.26 39.31 8.62
C ARG A 71 -11.10 38.76 7.22
N SER A 72 -9.95 38.14 6.92
CA SER A 72 -9.61 37.52 5.65
C SER A 72 -8.53 36.47 5.87
N MET A 73 -8.31 35.63 4.87
CA MET A 73 -7.29 34.60 4.90
C MET A 73 -5.88 35.19 4.94
N SER A 74 -5.13 34.91 5.99
CA SER A 74 -3.74 35.35 6.17
C SER A 74 -2.79 34.64 5.19
N ARG A 75 -1.56 35.14 5.08
CA ARG A 75 -0.51 34.52 4.23
C ARG A 75 -0.18 33.08 4.70
N VAL A 76 -0.09 32.85 6.01
CA VAL A 76 0.21 31.51 6.56
C VAL A 76 -0.90 30.53 6.26
N GLN A 77 -2.16 30.95 6.48
CA GLN A 77 -3.32 30.11 6.14
C GLN A 77 -3.37 29.79 4.64
N ARG A 78 -3.01 30.76 3.78
CA ARG A 78 -2.94 30.55 2.33
C ARG A 78 -1.90 29.48 1.95
N VAL A 79 -0.70 29.55 2.53
CA VAL A 79 0.34 28.54 2.31
C VAL A 79 -0.13 27.16 2.77
N ALA A 80 -0.84 27.08 3.89
CA ALA A 80 -1.40 25.81 4.36
C ALA A 80 -2.46 25.24 3.40
N VAL A 81 -3.35 26.08 2.86
CA VAL A 81 -4.33 25.67 1.83
C VAL A 81 -3.65 25.22 0.55
N ASP A 82 -2.62 25.95 0.11
CA ASP A 82 -1.86 25.61 -1.10
C ASP A 82 -1.13 24.27 -0.94
N GLY A 83 -0.51 24.03 0.21
CA GLY A 83 0.13 22.76 0.53
C GLY A 83 -0.87 21.59 0.63
N PHE A 84 -2.04 21.84 1.18
CA PHE A 84 -3.11 20.84 1.26
C PHE A 84 -3.58 20.40 -0.12
N ILE A 85 -3.73 21.34 -1.07
CA ILE A 85 -4.28 21.09 -2.40
C ILE A 85 -3.21 20.73 -3.45
N ALA A 86 -1.91 20.75 -3.08
CA ALA A 86 -0.83 20.52 -4.03
C ALA A 86 -0.94 19.16 -4.75
N ASP A 87 -1.32 18.12 -4.02
CA ASP A 87 -1.46 16.74 -4.51
C ASP A 87 -2.89 16.39 -4.95
N TYR A 88 -3.80 17.38 -5.03
CA TYR A 88 -5.17 17.14 -5.40
C TYR A 88 -5.30 16.65 -6.84
N ASP A 89 -5.90 15.49 -7.04
CA ASP A 89 -6.16 14.96 -8.38
C ASP A 89 -7.35 15.68 -9.03
N ARG A 90 -7.05 16.65 -9.90
CA ARG A 90 -8.06 17.42 -10.63
C ARG A 90 -8.88 16.57 -11.61
N ARG A 91 -8.42 15.38 -12.00
CA ARG A 91 -9.13 14.48 -12.91
C ARG A 91 -10.17 13.66 -12.19
N ALA A 92 -9.79 13.04 -11.08
CA ALA A 92 -10.73 12.31 -10.22
C ALA A 92 -11.68 13.29 -9.53
N ALA A 93 -11.21 14.51 -9.27
CA ALA A 93 -11.94 15.60 -8.63
C ALA A 93 -12.74 15.13 -7.41
N PRO A 94 -12.09 14.53 -6.37
CA PRO A 94 -12.78 14.12 -5.16
C PRO A 94 -13.41 15.34 -4.49
N PRO A 95 -14.54 15.19 -3.76
CA PRO A 95 -15.14 16.30 -3.05
C PRO A 95 -14.20 16.81 -1.95
N VAL A 96 -14.06 18.14 -1.87
CA VAL A 96 -13.32 18.82 -0.81
C VAL A 96 -14.31 19.37 0.21
N SER A 97 -14.30 18.83 1.41
CA SER A 97 -15.13 19.31 2.52
C SER A 97 -14.41 20.46 3.24
N VAL A 98 -15.11 21.58 3.35
CA VAL A 98 -14.71 22.75 4.14
C VAL A 98 -15.57 22.75 5.39
N MET A 99 -15.02 22.28 6.50
CA MET A 99 -15.72 22.18 7.78
C MET A 99 -15.52 23.49 8.56
N VAL A 100 -16.61 24.23 8.77
CA VAL A 100 -16.61 25.54 9.40
C VAL A 100 -17.17 25.41 10.82
N PRO A 101 -16.45 25.90 11.84
CA PRO A 101 -16.91 25.82 13.21
C PRO A 101 -18.15 26.71 13.46
N TYR A 102 -19.10 26.18 14.24
CA TYR A 102 -20.16 26.99 14.85
C TYR A 102 -20.16 26.78 16.37
N GLY A 103 -20.75 27.73 17.11
CA GLY A 103 -20.79 27.70 18.57
C GLY A 103 -19.50 28.11 19.27
N SER A 104 -18.42 28.45 18.53
CA SER A 104 -17.15 28.95 19.05
C SER A 104 -17.10 30.50 19.00
N GLY A 105 -16.24 31.11 19.83
CA GLY A 105 -16.10 32.58 19.86
C GLY A 105 -15.57 33.18 18.56
N ASN A 106 -14.85 32.39 17.75
CA ASN A 106 -14.29 32.82 16.46
C ASN A 106 -15.19 32.45 15.25
N GLN A 107 -16.39 31.90 15.44
CA GLN A 107 -17.24 31.40 14.34
C GLN A 107 -17.46 32.43 13.21
N HIS A 108 -17.63 33.74 13.55
CA HIS A 108 -17.81 34.77 12.54
C HIS A 108 -16.55 34.97 11.68
N ALA A 109 -15.39 35.06 12.32
CA ALA A 109 -14.10 35.14 11.63
C ALA A 109 -13.85 33.92 10.76
N ALA A 110 -14.14 32.71 11.28
CA ALA A 110 -14.03 31.46 10.54
C ALA A 110 -14.91 31.46 9.29
N GLY A 111 -16.12 31.98 9.35
CA GLY A 111 -16.98 32.11 8.17
C GLY A 111 -16.38 33.01 7.08
N LEU A 112 -15.80 34.15 7.45
CA LEU A 112 -15.13 35.06 6.50
C LEU A 112 -13.89 34.40 5.86
N VAL A 113 -13.05 33.79 6.68
CA VAL A 113 -11.82 33.11 6.21
C VAL A 113 -12.18 31.89 5.34
N ALA A 114 -13.22 31.13 5.69
CA ALA A 114 -13.69 29.99 4.89
C ALA A 114 -14.15 30.43 3.49
N ALA A 115 -14.80 31.58 3.36
CA ALA A 115 -15.18 32.11 2.06
C ALA A 115 -13.96 32.41 1.17
N ASP A 116 -12.87 32.92 1.75
CA ASP A 116 -11.62 33.16 1.03
C ASP A 116 -10.91 31.85 0.70
N MET A 117 -10.96 30.84 1.58
CA MET A 117 -10.43 29.50 1.30
C MET A 117 -11.13 28.87 0.11
N VAL A 118 -12.47 28.97 0.03
CA VAL A 118 -13.24 28.46 -1.11
C VAL A 118 -12.81 29.12 -2.42
N LYS A 119 -12.62 30.45 -2.42
CA LYS A 119 -12.09 31.16 -3.60
C LYS A 119 -10.71 30.61 -3.99
N ARG A 120 -9.85 30.35 -3.01
CA ARG A 120 -8.51 29.79 -3.24
C ARG A 120 -8.56 28.38 -3.79
N LEU A 121 -9.41 27.49 -3.26
CA LEU A 121 -9.62 26.13 -3.74
C LEU A 121 -10.09 26.13 -5.20
N ARG A 122 -11.05 27.00 -5.56
CA ARG A 122 -11.49 27.18 -6.96
C ARG A 122 -10.36 27.64 -7.86
N ALA A 123 -9.58 28.63 -7.43
CA ALA A 123 -8.41 29.12 -8.17
C ALA A 123 -7.33 28.06 -8.35
N ALA A 124 -7.23 27.09 -7.43
CA ALA A 124 -6.34 25.94 -7.50
C ALA A 124 -6.87 24.80 -8.40
N GLY A 125 -8.10 24.94 -8.94
CA GLY A 125 -8.69 23.99 -9.90
C GLY A 125 -9.65 22.97 -9.29
N VAL A 126 -10.12 23.19 -8.06
CA VAL A 126 -11.24 22.38 -7.50
C VAL A 126 -12.56 22.85 -8.11
N PRO A 127 -13.32 21.96 -8.78
CA PRO A 127 -14.61 22.35 -9.37
C PRO A 127 -15.58 22.81 -8.29
N GLU A 128 -16.38 23.84 -8.61
CA GLU A 128 -17.34 24.43 -7.66
C GLU A 128 -18.30 23.39 -7.07
N GLY A 129 -18.86 22.51 -7.88
CA GLY A 129 -19.75 21.44 -7.45
C GLY A 129 -19.08 20.35 -6.60
N ARG A 130 -17.76 20.42 -6.40
CA ARG A 130 -16.99 19.50 -5.56
C ARG A 130 -16.55 20.12 -4.24
N ILE A 131 -16.89 21.36 -3.97
CA ILE A 131 -16.62 22.02 -2.68
C ILE A 131 -17.87 21.91 -1.82
N VAL A 132 -17.75 21.17 -0.72
CA VAL A 132 -18.85 20.90 0.20
C VAL A 132 -18.63 21.68 1.48
N HIS A 133 -19.60 22.50 1.87
CA HIS A 133 -19.59 23.22 3.15
C HIS A 133 -20.26 22.36 4.22
N GLN A 134 -19.54 22.10 5.31
CA GLN A 134 -20.06 21.35 6.45
C GLN A 134 -19.85 22.13 7.74
N PRO A 135 -20.92 22.52 8.46
CA PRO A 135 -20.77 23.07 9.80
C PRO A 135 -20.43 21.93 10.78
N TYR A 136 -19.57 22.21 11.77
CA TYR A 136 -19.32 21.31 12.88
C TYR A 136 -19.43 22.04 14.22
N ASP A 137 -19.91 21.35 15.25
CA ASP A 137 -20.01 21.91 16.60
C ASP A 137 -18.64 22.10 17.22
N ALA A 138 -18.31 23.34 17.49
CA ALA A 138 -17.03 23.75 18.05
C ALA A 138 -17.17 24.44 19.42
N SER A 139 -18.29 24.28 20.10
CA SER A 139 -18.54 24.89 21.41
C SER A 139 -17.48 24.57 22.46
N GLN A 140 -16.84 23.41 22.35
CA GLN A 140 -15.75 22.99 23.26
C GLN A 140 -14.37 23.60 22.93
N TYR A 141 -14.20 24.26 21.77
CA TYR A 141 -12.90 24.83 21.34
C TYR A 141 -12.67 26.27 21.80
N GLY A 142 -13.61 26.87 22.52
CA GLY A 142 -13.50 28.25 22.96
C GLY A 142 -13.43 29.26 21.82
N ASP A 143 -12.41 30.12 21.82
CA ASP A 143 -12.26 31.25 20.88
C ASP A 143 -11.39 30.94 19.65
N SER A 144 -10.90 29.72 19.46
CA SER A 144 -9.91 29.38 18.44
C SER A 144 -10.17 28.05 17.73
N ALA A 145 -11.43 27.79 17.39
CA ALA A 145 -11.80 26.60 16.62
C ALA A 145 -11.21 26.67 15.20
N PRO A 146 -10.56 25.60 14.70
CA PRO A 146 -9.95 25.60 13.36
C PRO A 146 -11.01 25.40 12.27
N ILE A 147 -10.73 25.88 11.06
CA ILE A 147 -11.39 25.38 9.85
C ILE A 147 -10.69 24.10 9.45
N ARG A 148 -11.44 23.02 9.22
CA ARG A 148 -10.92 21.75 8.76
C ARG A 148 -11.21 21.55 7.29
N LEU A 149 -10.16 21.26 6.50
CA LEU A 149 -10.30 20.85 5.10
C LEU A 149 -10.04 19.37 5.00
N VAL A 150 -10.89 18.64 4.27
CA VAL A 150 -10.79 17.19 4.10
C VAL A 150 -11.10 16.83 2.66
N TYR A 151 -10.28 15.97 2.06
CA TYR A 151 -10.65 15.25 0.84
C TYR A 151 -10.04 13.86 0.85
N ALA A 152 -10.68 12.93 0.14
CA ALA A 152 -10.17 11.57 -0.01
C ALA A 152 -9.09 11.53 -1.09
N GLU A 153 -7.92 10.96 -0.77
CA GLU A 153 -6.83 10.70 -1.71
C GLU A 153 -6.55 9.21 -1.83
N MET A 154 -6.16 8.77 -3.02
CA MET A 154 -5.63 7.42 -3.22
C MET A 154 -4.19 7.38 -2.76
N LYS A 155 -3.87 6.44 -1.88
CA LYS A 155 -2.52 6.28 -1.34
C LYS A 155 -2.03 4.86 -1.54
N ALA A 156 -0.80 4.75 -2.04
CA ALA A 156 -0.07 3.50 -2.07
C ALA A 156 0.68 3.32 -0.74
N SER A 157 0.60 2.15 -0.16
CA SER A 157 1.33 1.81 1.07
C SER A 157 1.58 0.32 1.15
N THR A 158 2.58 -0.07 1.90
CA THR A 158 2.81 -1.47 2.30
C THR A 158 2.29 -1.68 3.72
N GLY A 159 2.29 -2.93 4.17
CA GLY A 159 2.09 -3.24 5.59
C GLY A 159 3.19 -2.65 6.48
N GLN A 160 3.03 -2.80 7.77
CA GLN A 160 4.00 -2.30 8.74
C GLN A 160 5.34 -3.02 8.61
N CYS A 161 6.42 -2.27 8.38
CA CYS A 161 7.79 -2.75 8.42
C CYS A 161 8.31 -2.87 9.86
N GLY A 162 9.47 -3.57 10.04
CA GLY A 162 10.10 -3.72 11.35
C GLY A 162 9.69 -4.97 12.11
N ARG A 163 9.04 -5.94 11.48
CA ARG A 163 8.78 -7.23 12.10
C ARG A 163 10.06 -8.06 12.13
N TRP A 164 10.48 -8.46 13.32
CA TRP A 164 11.58 -9.37 13.51
C TRP A 164 11.06 -10.79 13.70
N PRO A 165 11.70 -11.83 13.15
CA PRO A 165 11.36 -13.21 13.45
C PRO A 165 11.64 -13.51 14.93
N ALA A 166 10.98 -14.51 15.47
CA ALA A 166 11.19 -14.95 16.85
C ALA A 166 12.62 -15.47 17.08
N ASP A 167 13.21 -16.07 16.06
CA ASP A 167 14.59 -16.54 16.04
C ASP A 167 15.31 -16.00 14.79
N LEU A 168 16.35 -15.19 15.01
CA LEU A 168 17.20 -14.62 13.95
C LEU A 168 18.19 -15.62 13.37
N MET A 169 18.45 -16.72 14.10
CA MET A 169 19.43 -17.75 13.73
C MET A 169 18.77 -18.88 12.95
N ASP A 170 17.45 -18.99 12.99
CA ASP A 170 16.72 -20.00 12.22
C ASP A 170 16.51 -19.53 10.79
N ASN A 171 17.39 -20.01 9.90
CA ASN A 171 17.31 -19.83 8.44
C ASN A 171 17.22 -21.18 7.71
N SER A 172 16.83 -22.23 8.41
CA SER A 172 16.73 -23.60 7.88
C SER A 172 15.74 -23.72 6.72
N ASP A 173 14.72 -22.86 6.70
CA ASP A 173 13.67 -22.85 5.68
C ASP A 173 14.11 -22.26 4.33
N ASN A 174 15.32 -21.70 4.23
CA ASN A 174 15.82 -20.98 3.06
C ASN A 174 14.82 -19.90 2.55
N ARG A 175 14.19 -19.18 3.48
CA ARG A 175 13.26 -18.08 3.22
C ARG A 175 13.88 -16.76 3.62
N HIS A 176 13.40 -15.70 3.01
CA HIS A 176 13.75 -14.34 3.44
C HIS A 176 13.15 -14.03 4.82
N TRP A 177 13.84 -13.21 5.56
CA TRP A 177 13.34 -12.73 6.85
C TRP A 177 12.04 -11.94 6.66
N ALA A 178 11.16 -12.00 7.66
CA ALA A 178 9.83 -11.37 7.61
C ALA A 178 9.85 -9.89 7.22
N ASN A 179 10.96 -9.17 7.45
CA ASN A 179 11.14 -7.76 7.10
C ASN A 179 11.91 -7.53 5.80
N PHE A 180 12.36 -8.61 5.13
CA PHE A 180 13.13 -8.49 3.88
C PHE A 180 12.29 -7.83 2.79
N GLY A 181 12.86 -6.78 2.16
CA GLY A 181 12.21 -6.05 1.09
C GLY A 181 11.09 -5.09 1.52
N CYS A 182 10.67 -5.08 2.81
CA CYS A 182 9.62 -4.20 3.29
C CYS A 182 9.93 -2.72 3.07
N SER A 183 11.13 -2.27 3.47
CA SER A 183 11.55 -0.87 3.29
C SER A 183 11.66 -0.50 1.82
N TYR A 184 12.13 -1.43 0.97
CA TYR A 184 12.20 -1.22 -0.47
C TYR A 184 10.80 -0.99 -1.08
N GLN A 185 9.84 -1.88 -0.77
CA GLN A 185 8.46 -1.76 -1.23
C GLN A 185 7.78 -0.50 -0.68
N ASN A 186 8.06 -0.13 0.57
CA ASN A 186 7.53 1.09 1.16
C ASN A 186 8.08 2.35 0.48
N ASN A 187 9.39 2.38 0.17
CA ASN A 187 9.99 3.48 -0.57
C ASN A 187 9.44 3.55 -2.00
N LEU A 188 9.23 2.41 -2.66
CA LEU A 188 8.62 2.36 -3.97
C LEU A 188 7.18 2.90 -3.93
N ALA A 189 6.38 2.49 -2.95
CA ALA A 189 5.02 2.99 -2.75
C ALA A 189 4.99 4.51 -2.54
N ALA A 190 5.95 5.06 -1.78
CA ALA A 190 6.07 6.50 -1.54
C ALA A 190 6.45 7.32 -2.79
N GLN A 191 7.10 6.68 -3.78
CA GLN A 191 7.50 7.33 -5.03
C GLN A 191 6.42 7.32 -6.11
N ILE A 192 5.31 6.61 -5.91
CA ILE A 192 4.22 6.54 -6.87
C ILE A 192 3.50 7.88 -6.90
N ALA A 193 3.62 8.60 -8.00
CA ALA A 193 3.03 9.94 -8.16
C ALA A 193 1.50 9.92 -8.16
N ASN A 194 0.89 8.90 -8.76
CA ASN A 194 -0.56 8.71 -8.72
C ASN A 194 -0.89 7.22 -8.51
N PRO A 195 -1.23 6.83 -7.29
CA PRO A 195 -1.55 5.44 -6.98
C PRO A 195 -2.74 4.86 -7.75
N ALA A 196 -3.69 5.68 -8.18
CA ALA A 196 -4.85 5.25 -8.95
C ALA A 196 -4.45 4.63 -10.31
N ASP A 197 -3.29 4.98 -10.88
CA ASP A 197 -2.80 4.41 -12.13
C ASP A 197 -2.46 2.91 -12.03
N LEU A 198 -2.22 2.42 -10.82
CA LEU A 198 -2.00 0.99 -10.58
C LEU A 198 -3.30 0.19 -10.56
N LEU A 199 -4.46 0.84 -10.42
CA LEU A 199 -5.76 0.19 -10.45
C LEU A 199 -6.29 0.01 -11.87
N GLY A 200 -5.77 0.79 -12.82
CA GLY A 200 -6.16 0.69 -14.23
C GLY A 200 -5.58 1.83 -15.07
N PRO A 201 -5.59 1.66 -16.39
CA PRO A 201 -5.07 2.68 -17.29
C PRO A 201 -5.92 3.95 -17.21
N ARG A 202 -5.26 5.10 -17.29
CA ARG A 202 -5.95 6.39 -17.37
C ARG A 202 -6.78 6.46 -18.65
N LYS A 203 -7.93 7.11 -18.55
CA LYS A 203 -8.70 7.44 -19.75
C LYS A 203 -7.80 8.23 -20.71
N PRO A 204 -7.67 7.80 -21.98
CA PRO A 204 -6.91 8.55 -22.97
C PRO A 204 -7.40 10.00 -23.02
N GLY A 205 -6.47 10.94 -23.18
CA GLY A 205 -6.82 12.32 -23.53
C GLY A 205 -7.43 12.39 -24.93
N ASP A 206 -8.01 13.54 -25.27
CA ASP A 206 -8.51 13.78 -26.61
C ASP A 206 -7.38 13.58 -27.60
N ILE A 207 -7.69 12.91 -28.71
CA ILE A 207 -6.70 12.63 -29.77
C ILE A 207 -6.46 13.92 -30.53
N ASP A 208 -5.20 14.39 -30.52
CA ASP A 208 -4.73 15.43 -31.38
C ASP A 208 -4.58 14.83 -32.81
N GLY A 209 -5.58 15.07 -33.64
CA GLY A 209 -5.64 14.52 -35.01
C GLY A 209 -4.54 15.07 -35.92
N GLU A 210 -4.14 16.33 -35.74
CA GLU A 210 -3.09 16.97 -36.51
C GLU A 210 -1.72 16.36 -36.23
N ARG A 211 -1.38 16.23 -34.92
CA ARG A 211 -0.13 15.58 -34.51
C ARG A 211 -0.07 14.12 -34.94
N ARG A 212 -1.21 13.42 -34.92
CA ARG A 212 -1.28 12.02 -35.36
C ARG A 212 -1.01 11.91 -36.87
N SER A 213 -1.57 12.82 -37.69
CA SER A 213 -1.28 12.85 -39.12
C SER A 213 0.20 13.08 -39.39
N ILE A 214 0.82 14.07 -38.76
CA ILE A 214 2.25 14.36 -38.88
C ILE A 214 3.10 13.11 -38.57
N VAL A 215 2.82 12.43 -37.45
CA VAL A 215 3.59 11.24 -37.08
C VAL A 215 3.41 10.10 -38.09
N ILE A 216 2.20 9.94 -38.66
CA ILE A 216 1.94 8.91 -39.65
C ILE A 216 2.68 9.24 -40.97
N ASP A 217 2.70 10.50 -41.37
CA ASP A 217 3.37 10.94 -42.60
C ASP A 217 4.90 10.80 -42.45
N ASP A 218 5.48 11.24 -41.31
CA ASP A 218 6.90 11.02 -40.99
C ASP A 218 7.28 9.53 -40.97
N TYR A 219 6.39 8.66 -40.49
CA TYR A 219 6.64 7.21 -40.49
C TYR A 219 6.65 6.65 -41.93
N ARG A 220 5.73 7.10 -42.77
CA ARG A 220 5.66 6.67 -44.19
C ARG A 220 6.86 7.15 -44.99
N ASP A 221 7.30 8.39 -44.76
CA ASP A 221 8.47 8.94 -45.43
C ASP A 221 9.74 8.19 -45.05
N ARG A 222 9.91 7.81 -43.77
CA ARG A 222 11.05 6.97 -43.36
C ARG A 222 11.02 5.59 -44.00
N LEU A 223 9.86 5.00 -44.20
CA LEU A 223 9.75 3.69 -44.87
C LEU A 223 10.10 3.77 -46.35
N SER A 224 9.88 4.91 -46.99
CA SER A 224 10.25 5.12 -48.40
C SER A 224 11.78 5.30 -48.60
N GLU A 225 12.49 5.77 -47.55
CA GLU A 225 13.97 5.89 -47.56
C GLU A 225 14.69 4.57 -47.24
N TRP A 226 13.97 3.57 -46.75
CA TRP A 226 14.51 2.29 -46.33
C TRP A 226 14.24 1.20 -47.39
N GLU A 227 14.62 1.44 -48.65
CA GLU A 227 14.77 0.34 -49.62
C GLU A 227 16.09 -0.37 -49.33
N PRO A 228 16.08 -1.64 -48.94
CA PRO A 228 17.32 -2.41 -48.83
C PRO A 228 17.88 -2.54 -50.26
N GLU A 229 19.09 -2.03 -50.50
CA GLU A 229 19.87 -2.39 -51.68
C GLU A 229 20.08 -3.90 -51.65
N ILE A 230 19.18 -4.64 -52.28
CA ILE A 230 19.40 -6.06 -52.58
C ILE A 230 20.31 -6.12 -53.77
N GLY A 231 21.64 -6.04 -53.55
CA GLY A 231 22.64 -6.35 -54.54
C GLY A 231 22.58 -7.85 -54.85
N PHE A 232 22.26 -8.18 -56.10
CA PHE A 232 22.40 -9.53 -56.66
C PHE A 232 23.79 -9.69 -57.21
#